data_51dfce9fdfa520e8d79448b430e42e2b
#
_entry.id   51dfce9fdfa520e8d79448b430e42e2b
#
_cell.length_a   1.000
_cell.length_b   1.000
_cell.length_c   1.000
_cell.angle_alpha   90.00
_cell.angle_beta   90.00
_cell.angle_gamma   90.00
#
_symmetry.space_group_name_H-M   'P 1'
#
loop_
_entity.id
_entity.type
_entity.pdbx_description
1 polymer ?
#
loop_
_entity_poly.entity_id
_entity_poly.type
_entity_poly.pdbx_seq_one_letter_code
_entity_poly.pdbx_strand_id
1 'polypeptide(L)'
;SEYPAFGMKAVGIDGSEPALEDVRQIADRYLAEILEKGHKGPFILGGYSVGGLVACELAFKLMEKGFQVPRLIMFDTLAPGYPKNPSPFKKVYLHARAFLSKPNKWEYLKERYRNWRKRKAIAVGEGHHHVEGLQ
;
A
#
# COMPACT_ATOMS: atom_id res chain seq x y z
N SER A 1 -9.87 8.42 -27.06
CA SER A 1 -9.02 7.26 -26.73
C SER A 1 -9.77 6.00 -27.12
N GLU A 2 -9.13 5.12 -27.88
CA GLU A 2 -9.74 3.85 -28.31
C GLU A 2 -10.02 2.88 -27.14
N TYR A 3 -9.41 3.13 -25.99
CA TYR A 3 -9.55 2.30 -24.79
C TYR A 3 -10.14 3.15 -23.65
N PRO A 4 -11.29 2.72 -23.08
CA PRO A 4 -11.85 3.39 -21.92
C PRO A 4 -10.94 3.18 -20.70
N ALA A 5 -10.68 4.25 -19.94
CA ALA A 5 -9.93 4.20 -18.70
C ALA A 5 -10.88 4.37 -17.51
N PHE A 6 -10.72 3.53 -16.50
CA PHE A 6 -11.51 3.56 -15.27
C PHE A 6 -10.60 3.73 -14.06
N GLY A 7 -10.96 4.63 -13.16
CA GLY A 7 -10.33 4.74 -11.85
C GLY A 7 -11.12 3.96 -10.81
N MET A 8 -10.41 3.14 -10.02
CA MET A 8 -11.00 2.46 -8.88
C MET A 8 -10.86 3.34 -7.64
N LYS A 9 -11.99 3.64 -6.99
CA LYS A 9 -12.01 4.43 -5.76
C LYS A 9 -11.65 3.55 -4.58
N ALA A 10 -10.77 4.05 -3.70
CA ALA A 10 -10.45 3.32 -2.48
C ALA A 10 -11.69 3.19 -1.58
N VAL A 11 -11.93 1.97 -1.10
CA VAL A 11 -13.03 1.65 -0.19
C VAL A 11 -12.88 2.47 1.10
N GLY A 12 -13.97 3.10 1.54
CA GLY A 12 -13.99 3.90 2.77
C GLY A 12 -13.34 5.28 2.69
N ILE A 13 -12.86 5.72 1.51
CA ILE A 13 -12.21 7.04 1.38
C ILE A 13 -13.15 8.22 1.70
N ASP A 14 -14.44 8.02 1.54
CA ASP A 14 -15.48 9.02 1.84
C ASP A 14 -16.13 8.83 3.22
N GLY A 15 -15.66 7.86 4.00
CA GLY A 15 -16.20 7.54 5.33
C GLY A 15 -17.56 6.82 5.30
N SER A 16 -18.07 6.42 4.14
CA SER A 16 -19.35 5.68 4.01
C SER A 16 -19.29 4.26 4.55
N GLU A 17 -18.10 3.65 4.51
CA GLU A 17 -17.82 2.32 5.02
C GLU A 17 -16.39 2.26 5.60
N PRO A 18 -16.05 1.28 6.45
CA PRO A 18 -14.69 1.12 6.96
C PRO A 18 -13.69 0.93 5.83
N ALA A 19 -12.53 1.58 5.94
CA ALA A 19 -11.44 1.39 4.99
C ALA A 19 -10.93 -0.05 5.03
N LEU A 20 -10.71 -0.65 3.86
CA LEU A 20 -10.06 -1.96 3.76
C LEU A 20 -8.55 -1.78 3.84
N GLU A 21 -7.89 -2.54 4.71
CA GLU A 21 -6.44 -2.49 4.93
C GLU A 21 -5.71 -3.66 4.24
N ASP A 22 -6.41 -4.75 3.95
CA ASP A 22 -5.85 -5.93 3.28
C ASP A 22 -5.93 -5.80 1.75
N VAL A 23 -4.77 -5.92 1.10
CA VAL A 23 -4.63 -5.84 -0.37
C VAL A 23 -5.53 -6.86 -1.09
N ARG A 24 -5.70 -8.06 -0.52
CA ARG A 24 -6.53 -9.11 -1.12
C ARG A 24 -8.00 -8.76 -1.06
N GLN A 25 -8.46 -8.23 0.08
CA GLN A 25 -9.85 -7.79 0.25
C GLN A 25 -10.17 -6.63 -0.69
N ILE A 26 -9.25 -5.68 -0.85
CA ILE A 26 -9.40 -4.57 -1.81
C ILE A 26 -9.50 -5.12 -3.24
N ALA A 27 -8.64 -6.05 -3.61
CA ALA A 27 -8.67 -6.66 -4.94
C ALA A 27 -9.96 -7.48 -5.17
N ASP A 28 -10.49 -8.17 -4.15
CA ASP A 28 -11.77 -8.88 -4.22
C ASP A 28 -12.94 -7.92 -4.48
N ARG A 29 -12.94 -6.78 -3.79
CA ARG A 29 -13.95 -5.73 -4.00
C ARG A 29 -13.91 -5.19 -5.43
N TYR A 30 -12.72 -4.87 -5.92
CA TYR A 30 -12.54 -4.36 -7.28
C TYR A 30 -12.91 -5.41 -8.33
N LEU A 31 -12.57 -6.68 -8.11
CA LEU A 31 -13.00 -7.77 -8.97
C LEU A 31 -14.52 -7.85 -9.05
N ALA A 32 -15.21 -7.79 -7.90
CA ALA A 32 -16.66 -7.83 -7.86
C ALA A 32 -17.28 -6.66 -8.67
N GLU A 33 -16.76 -5.45 -8.54
CA GLU A 33 -17.24 -4.28 -9.30
C GLU A 33 -17.01 -4.44 -10.81
N ILE A 34 -15.86 -5.00 -11.24
CA ILE A 34 -15.57 -5.26 -12.65
C ILE A 34 -16.56 -6.26 -13.22
N LEU A 35 -16.86 -7.33 -12.48
CA LEU A 35 -17.79 -8.37 -12.91
C LEU A 35 -19.22 -7.87 -12.95
N GLU A 36 -19.65 -7.10 -11.95
CA GLU A 36 -20.99 -6.50 -11.88
C GLU A 36 -21.25 -5.56 -13.06
N LYS A 37 -20.24 -4.77 -13.44
CA LYS A 37 -20.32 -3.87 -14.61
C LYS A 37 -20.24 -4.61 -15.96
N GLY A 38 -20.00 -5.91 -15.96
CA GLY A 38 -19.98 -6.75 -17.16
C GLY A 38 -18.78 -6.51 -18.08
N HIS A 39 -17.68 -5.94 -17.57
CA HIS A 39 -16.47 -5.76 -18.35
C HIS A 39 -15.84 -7.12 -18.69
N LYS A 40 -15.49 -7.31 -19.96
CA LYS A 40 -14.99 -8.61 -20.47
C LYS A 40 -13.48 -8.61 -20.77
N GLY A 41 -12.81 -7.48 -20.67
CA GLY A 41 -11.40 -7.36 -21.02
C GLY A 41 -11.12 -7.37 -22.53
N PRO A 42 -9.87 -7.48 -22.96
CA PRO A 42 -8.67 -7.65 -22.11
C PRO A 42 -8.41 -6.44 -21.20
N PHE A 43 -7.84 -6.69 -20.02
CA PHE A 43 -7.59 -5.64 -19.03
C PHE A 43 -6.13 -5.21 -19.01
N ILE A 44 -5.85 -3.92 -19.08
CA ILE A 44 -4.57 -3.33 -18.74
C ILE A 44 -4.75 -2.72 -17.35
N LEU A 45 -3.96 -3.19 -16.40
CA LEU A 45 -4.07 -2.73 -15.02
C LEU A 45 -2.88 -1.82 -14.68
N GLY A 46 -3.12 -0.84 -13.83
CA GLY A 46 -2.09 0.06 -13.35
C GLY A 46 -2.32 0.49 -11.92
N GLY A 47 -1.24 0.71 -11.16
CA GLY A 47 -1.34 1.21 -9.81
C GLY A 47 -0.09 1.89 -9.31
N TYR A 48 -0.26 2.89 -8.44
CA TYR A 48 0.80 3.63 -7.79
C TYR A 48 0.98 3.16 -6.34
N SER A 49 2.22 2.95 -5.91
CA SER A 49 2.57 2.54 -4.55
C SER A 49 1.79 1.30 -4.09
N VAL A 50 0.99 1.36 -3.03
CA VAL A 50 0.11 0.27 -2.58
C VAL A 50 -0.91 -0.12 -3.67
N GLY A 51 -1.39 0.84 -4.47
CA GLY A 51 -2.27 0.55 -5.60
C GLY A 51 -1.66 -0.39 -6.65
N GLY A 52 -0.34 -0.41 -6.78
CA GLY A 52 0.35 -1.39 -7.63
C GLY A 52 0.29 -2.81 -7.06
N LEU A 53 0.34 -2.98 -5.73
CA LEU A 53 0.14 -4.30 -5.10
C LEU A 53 -1.29 -4.80 -5.30
N VAL A 54 -2.27 -3.90 -5.14
CA VAL A 54 -3.69 -4.22 -5.39
C VAL A 54 -3.91 -4.60 -6.85
N ALA A 55 -3.32 -3.85 -7.80
CA ALA A 55 -3.41 -4.15 -9.22
C ALA A 55 -2.77 -5.50 -9.57
N CYS A 56 -1.68 -5.88 -8.90
CA CYS A 56 -1.03 -7.18 -9.05
C CYS A 56 -1.95 -8.32 -8.56
N GLU A 57 -2.51 -8.20 -7.37
CA GLU A 57 -3.44 -9.19 -6.82
C GLU A 57 -4.70 -9.31 -7.68
N LEU A 58 -5.25 -8.18 -8.14
CA LEU A 58 -6.40 -8.15 -9.05
C LEU A 58 -6.08 -8.82 -10.40
N ALA A 59 -4.87 -8.65 -10.92
CA ALA A 59 -4.44 -9.33 -12.14
C ALA A 59 -4.48 -10.84 -11.99
N PHE A 60 -3.97 -11.39 -10.89
CA PHE A 60 -4.05 -12.83 -10.62
C PHE A 60 -5.49 -13.32 -10.55
N LYS A 61 -6.36 -12.62 -9.81
CA LYS A 61 -7.77 -12.99 -9.66
C LYS A 61 -8.54 -12.93 -10.98
N LEU A 62 -8.26 -11.96 -11.84
CA LEU A 62 -8.84 -11.87 -13.19
C LEU A 62 -8.37 -13.03 -14.07
N MET A 63 -7.09 -13.37 -14.06
CA MET A 63 -6.54 -14.51 -14.80
C MET A 63 -7.11 -15.85 -14.33
N GLU A 64 -7.29 -16.04 -13.02
CA GLU A 64 -7.96 -17.22 -12.46
C GLU A 64 -9.40 -17.38 -12.94
N LYS A 65 -10.08 -16.28 -13.23
CA LYS A 65 -11.42 -16.28 -13.86
C LYS A 65 -11.44 -16.37 -15.38
N GLY A 66 -10.27 -16.56 -16.01
CA GLY A 66 -10.13 -16.72 -17.45
C GLY A 66 -10.04 -15.42 -18.24
N PHE A 67 -9.92 -14.26 -17.57
CA PHE A 67 -9.73 -13.00 -18.27
C PHE A 67 -8.27 -12.78 -18.69
N GLN A 68 -8.07 -12.11 -19.82
CA GLN A 68 -6.75 -11.74 -20.28
C GLN A 68 -6.29 -10.42 -19.62
N VAL A 69 -5.09 -10.45 -19.04
CA VAL A 69 -4.40 -9.25 -18.49
C VAL A 69 -3.05 -9.09 -19.20
N PRO A 70 -3.04 -8.51 -20.41
CA PRO A 70 -1.83 -8.42 -21.23
C PRO A 70 -0.76 -7.50 -20.61
N ARG A 71 -1.12 -6.56 -19.75
CA ARG A 71 -0.17 -5.63 -19.14
C ARG A 71 -0.58 -5.27 -17.72
N LEU A 72 0.43 -5.23 -16.84
CA LEU A 72 0.37 -4.68 -15.49
C LEU A 72 1.45 -3.59 -15.38
N ILE A 73 1.05 -2.37 -15.04
CA ILE A 73 1.92 -1.21 -14.91
C ILE A 73 1.98 -0.81 -13.44
N MET A 74 3.16 -0.88 -12.86
CA MET A 74 3.38 -0.57 -11.44
C MET A 74 4.27 0.67 -11.32
N PHE A 75 3.73 1.73 -10.69
CA PHE A 75 4.45 2.97 -10.44
C PHE A 75 4.88 3.04 -8.98
N ASP A 76 6.18 3.18 -8.73
CA ASP A 76 6.75 3.31 -7.38
C ASP A 76 6.23 2.26 -6.39
N THR A 77 6.04 1.04 -6.89
CA THR A 77 5.52 -0.11 -6.13
C THR A 77 6.65 -1.04 -5.77
N LEU A 78 6.78 -1.35 -4.48
CA LEU A 78 7.71 -2.38 -4.02
C LEU A 78 7.15 -3.75 -4.37
N ALA A 79 7.92 -4.56 -5.10
CA ALA A 79 7.53 -5.94 -5.39
C ALA A 79 7.32 -6.74 -4.09
N PRO A 80 6.37 -7.69 -4.06
CA PRO A 80 6.19 -8.58 -2.92
C PRO A 80 7.53 -9.22 -2.50
N GLY A 81 7.89 -9.07 -1.21
CA GLY A 81 9.18 -9.54 -0.69
C GLY A 81 10.36 -8.58 -0.86
N TYR A 82 10.16 -7.37 -1.42
CA TYR A 82 11.18 -6.31 -1.47
C TYR A 82 10.67 -5.05 -0.71
N PRO A 83 11.52 -4.37 0.09
CA PRO A 83 12.88 -4.77 0.41
C PRO A 83 12.88 -5.84 1.52
N LYS A 84 13.68 -6.88 1.34
CA LYS A 84 14.17 -7.65 2.51
C LYS A 84 14.72 -6.61 3.47
N ASN A 85 14.25 -6.61 4.72
CA ASN A 85 14.71 -5.66 5.74
C ASN A 85 16.22 -5.43 5.57
N PRO A 86 16.67 -4.23 5.25
CA PRO A 86 18.09 -4.01 5.05
C PRO A 86 18.80 -4.43 6.34
N SER A 87 19.94 -5.13 6.20
CA SER A 87 20.72 -5.57 7.35
C SER A 87 20.93 -4.38 8.30
N PRO A 88 21.06 -4.58 9.61
CA PRO A 88 21.23 -3.49 10.57
C PRO A 88 22.41 -2.58 10.17
N PHE A 89 23.46 -3.13 9.61
CA PHE A 89 24.60 -2.36 9.08
C PHE A 89 24.21 -1.45 7.90
N LYS A 90 23.39 -1.94 6.97
CA LYS A 90 22.90 -1.14 5.84
C LYS A 90 21.97 -0.01 6.30
N LYS A 91 21.15 -0.25 7.33
CA LYS A 91 20.34 0.80 7.97
C LYS A 91 21.22 1.89 8.58
N VAL A 92 22.24 1.51 9.35
CA VAL A 92 23.18 2.45 9.96
C VAL A 92 23.91 3.26 8.89
N TYR A 93 24.42 2.60 7.84
CA TYR A 93 25.10 3.27 6.72
C TYR A 93 24.19 4.28 6.01
N LEU A 94 22.95 3.90 5.67
CA LEU A 94 21.99 4.80 5.02
C LEU A 94 21.65 6.01 5.91
N HIS A 95 21.53 5.79 7.22
CA HIS A 95 21.28 6.87 8.17
C HIS A 95 22.48 7.80 8.35
N ALA A 96 23.69 7.24 8.42
CA ALA A 96 24.92 8.02 8.48
C ALA A 96 25.10 8.88 7.22
N ARG A 97 24.88 8.29 6.03
CA ARG A 97 24.95 9.02 4.77
C ARG A 97 23.89 10.14 4.69
N ALA A 98 22.65 9.85 5.07
CA ALA A 98 21.58 10.84 5.10
C ALA A 98 21.86 11.98 6.09
N PHE A 99 22.48 11.68 7.23
CA PHE A 99 22.91 12.67 8.21
C PHE A 99 24.03 13.56 7.69
N LEU A 100 25.02 12.97 7.01
CA LEU A 100 26.16 13.71 6.46
C LEU A 100 25.78 14.61 5.29
N SER A 101 24.77 14.23 4.49
CA SER A 101 24.33 15.00 3.32
C SER A 101 23.38 16.16 3.64
N LYS A 102 22.92 16.30 4.88
CA LYS A 102 22.01 17.39 5.28
C LYS A 102 22.78 18.61 5.78
N PRO A 103 22.48 19.82 5.27
CA PRO A 103 23.15 21.05 5.72
C PRO A 103 22.80 21.40 7.17
N ASN A 104 21.62 21.04 7.64
CA ASN A 104 21.16 21.32 9.02
C ASN A 104 20.97 20.02 9.81
N LYS A 105 22.07 19.52 10.41
CA LYS A 105 22.12 18.26 11.15
C LYS A 105 21.21 18.22 12.39
N TRP A 106 21.03 19.37 13.05
CA TRP A 106 20.20 19.47 14.25
C TRP A 106 18.71 19.37 13.95
N GLU A 107 18.27 19.93 12.85
CA GLU A 107 16.87 19.86 12.42
C GLU A 107 16.48 18.44 12.01
N TYR A 108 17.37 17.75 11.31
CA TYR A 108 17.20 16.33 10.98
C TYR A 108 17.05 15.44 12.23
N LEU A 109 17.86 15.68 13.27
CA LEU A 109 17.77 14.92 14.54
C LEU A 109 16.47 15.23 15.28
N LYS A 110 16.05 16.50 15.35
CA LYS A 110 14.78 16.92 15.97
C LYS A 110 13.57 16.29 15.28
N GLU A 111 13.58 16.25 13.96
CA GLU A 111 12.50 15.65 13.17
C GLU A 111 12.41 14.13 13.39
N ARG A 112 13.56 13.46 13.42
CA ARG A 112 13.60 12.02 13.75
C ARG A 112 13.11 11.72 15.16
N TYR A 113 13.50 12.51 16.14
CA TYR A 113 13.03 12.35 17.51
C TYR A 113 11.51 12.56 17.63
N ARG A 114 10.98 13.59 16.95
CA ARG A 114 9.55 13.84 16.84
C ARG A 114 8.78 12.65 16.24
N ASN A 115 9.30 12.10 15.14
CA ASN A 115 8.68 10.96 14.46
C ASN A 115 8.76 9.67 15.30
N TRP A 116 9.86 9.46 16.02
CA TRP A 116 9.99 8.35 16.96
C TRP A 116 9.01 8.45 18.12
N ARG A 117 8.83 9.64 18.71
CA ARG A 117 7.83 9.90 19.75
C ARG A 117 6.41 9.61 19.27
N LYS A 118 6.06 10.06 18.06
CA LYS A 118 4.74 9.79 17.46
C LYS A 118 4.50 8.30 17.28
N ARG A 119 5.47 7.55 16.78
CA ARG A 119 5.35 6.08 16.61
C ARG A 119 5.20 5.35 17.95
N LYS A 120 5.91 5.77 19.00
CA LYS A 120 5.73 5.19 20.33
C LYS A 120 4.36 5.52 20.92
N ALA A 121 3.83 6.71 20.73
CA ALA A 121 2.52 7.09 21.21
C ALA A 121 1.39 6.27 20.55
N ILE A 122 1.50 5.99 19.26
CA ILE A 122 0.56 5.13 18.52
C ILE A 122 0.65 3.68 19.04
N ALA A 123 1.85 3.13 19.19
CA ALA A 123 2.04 1.76 19.68
C ALA A 123 1.56 1.55 21.13
N VAL A 124 1.57 2.60 21.96
CA VAL A 124 1.03 2.54 23.34
C VAL A 124 -0.49 2.70 23.33
N GLY A 125 -1.06 3.48 22.38
CA GLY A 125 -2.51 3.64 22.24
C GLY A 125 -3.22 2.36 21.76
N GLU A 126 -2.62 1.58 20.89
CA GLU A 126 -3.15 0.29 20.43
C GLU A 126 -3.13 -0.80 21.52
N GLY A 127 -2.24 -0.70 22.51
CA GLY A 127 -2.17 -1.63 23.65
C GLY A 127 -3.32 -1.50 24.66
N HIS A 128 -4.02 -0.37 24.71
CA HIS A 128 -5.11 -0.15 25.66
C HIS A 128 -6.49 -0.62 25.20
N HIS A 129 -6.70 -0.85 23.90
CA HIS A 129 -7.99 -1.34 23.39
C HIS A 129 -8.17 -2.86 23.46
N HIS A 130 -7.17 -3.63 23.89
CA HIS A 130 -7.25 -5.09 23.91
C HIS A 130 -7.56 -5.68 25.30
N VAL A 131 -7.79 -4.88 26.33
CA VAL A 131 -7.99 -5.37 27.72
C VAL A 131 -9.41 -5.15 28.26
N GLU A 132 -10.28 -4.40 27.59
CA GLU A 132 -11.65 -4.12 28.07
C GLU A 132 -12.76 -5.05 27.53
N GLY A 133 -12.41 -6.16 26.89
CA GLY A 133 -13.37 -7.11 26.31
C GLY A 133 -13.57 -8.42 27.04
N LEU A 134 -13.09 -8.58 28.30
CA LEU A 134 -13.25 -9.78 29.10
C LEU A 134 -13.75 -9.45 30.50
N GLN A 135 -15.03 -9.13 30.59
CA GLN A 135 -15.87 -9.33 31.80
C GLN A 135 -17.28 -9.74 31.39
#